data_0e0a68bfeb180b2e31b66cb72b29253b
#
_entry.id   0e0a68bfeb180b2e31b66cb72b29253b
#
_cell.length_a   1.000
_cell.length_b   1.000
_cell.length_c   1.000
_cell.angle_alpha   90.00
_cell.angle_beta   90.00
_cell.angle_gamma   90.00
#
_symmetry.space_group_name_H-M   'P 1'
#
loop_
_entity.id
_entity.type
_entity.pdbx_description
1 polymer ?
#
loop_
_entity_poly.entity_id
_entity_poly.type
_entity_poly.pdbx_seq_one_letter_code
_entity_poly.pdbx_strand_id
1 'polypeptide(L)'
;YMQDLMNAKLMNVKPTGNGRRESYAHLPMPRMTNTFMLGGDSNAEEIIDSVKDGIYAVNFSGGQVDITSGQFVFTASEAYRIESGKIKNPIKGMTLIGNGPDVLKKVSMVANDMKLDDGVGTCGKEGQSVPVGVGQPTLKIDDITVGGTEV
;
A
#
# COMPACT_ATOMS: atom_id res chain seq x y z
N TYR A 1 -0.71 -14.80 8.53
CA TYR A 1 -2.09 -14.36 8.20
C TYR A 1 -3.03 -14.69 9.37
N MET A 2 -3.80 -13.72 9.82
CA MET A 2 -4.90 -13.95 10.78
C MET A 2 -5.96 -14.93 10.26
N GLN A 3 -5.96 -15.14 8.97
CA GLN A 3 -6.93 -15.99 8.27
C GLN A 3 -6.59 -17.47 8.26
N ASP A 4 -5.39 -17.85 8.66
CA ASP A 4 -5.10 -19.28 8.87
C ASP A 4 -5.67 -19.76 10.21
N LEU A 5 -5.85 -21.09 10.30
CA LEU A 5 -6.48 -21.69 11.46
C LEU A 5 -5.69 -21.46 12.77
N MET A 6 -4.37 -21.45 12.69
CA MET A 6 -3.50 -21.27 13.85
C MET A 6 -3.57 -19.84 14.37
N ASN A 7 -3.40 -18.86 13.50
CA ASN A 7 -3.49 -17.45 13.88
C ASN A 7 -4.90 -17.05 14.35
N ALA A 8 -5.94 -17.60 13.72
CA ALA A 8 -7.32 -17.40 14.17
C ALA A 8 -7.53 -17.90 15.61
N LYS A 9 -6.97 -19.06 15.95
CA LYS A 9 -7.02 -19.59 17.32
C LYS A 9 -6.25 -18.73 18.33
N LEU A 10 -5.03 -18.32 17.98
CA LEU A 10 -4.20 -17.48 18.84
C LEU A 10 -4.86 -16.13 19.14
N MET A 11 -5.57 -15.56 18.18
CA MET A 11 -6.24 -14.26 18.30
C MET A 11 -7.71 -14.38 18.72
N ASN A 12 -8.21 -15.59 18.95
CA ASN A 12 -9.60 -15.86 19.30
C ASN A 12 -10.63 -15.26 18.32
N VAL A 13 -10.33 -15.38 17.02
CA VAL A 13 -11.20 -14.95 15.91
C VAL A 13 -11.58 -16.11 15.01
N LYS A 14 -12.64 -15.95 14.23
CA LYS A 14 -13.05 -16.98 13.27
C LYS A 14 -12.08 -17.01 12.07
N PRO A 15 -11.70 -18.20 11.57
CA PRO A 15 -10.96 -18.30 10.31
C PRO A 15 -11.78 -17.77 9.15
N THR A 16 -11.13 -17.09 8.21
CA THR A 16 -11.78 -16.46 7.05
C THR A 16 -11.66 -17.27 5.76
N GLY A 17 -11.01 -18.44 5.81
CA GLY A 17 -10.95 -19.38 4.69
C GLY A 17 -10.11 -18.90 3.50
N ASN A 18 -9.03 -18.16 3.75
CA ASN A 18 -8.17 -17.60 2.70
C ASN A 18 -7.14 -18.60 2.12
N GLY A 19 -7.40 -19.89 2.22
CA GLY A 19 -6.61 -20.93 1.56
C GLY A 19 -6.81 -20.86 0.05
N ARG A 20 -5.73 -20.57 -0.68
CA ARG A 20 -5.72 -20.48 -2.15
C ARG A 20 -4.51 -21.21 -2.70
N ARG A 21 -4.60 -21.68 -3.93
CA ARG A 21 -3.51 -22.32 -4.68
C ARG A 21 -3.51 -21.85 -6.13
N GLU A 22 -2.35 -21.88 -6.76
CA GLU A 22 -2.20 -21.48 -8.16
C GLU A 22 -2.92 -22.46 -9.11
N SER A 23 -2.76 -23.75 -8.86
CA SER A 23 -3.38 -24.80 -9.66
C SER A 23 -3.66 -26.05 -8.83
N TYR A 24 -4.28 -27.04 -9.44
CA TYR A 24 -4.54 -28.34 -8.82
C TYR A 24 -3.27 -29.09 -8.36
N ALA A 25 -2.13 -28.78 -8.98
CA ALA A 25 -0.83 -29.40 -8.65
C ALA A 25 -0.16 -28.81 -7.40
N HIS A 26 -0.73 -27.76 -6.79
CA HIS A 26 -0.15 -27.04 -5.66
C HIS A 26 -0.95 -27.24 -4.39
N LEU A 27 -0.27 -27.21 -3.25
CA LEU A 27 -0.93 -27.25 -1.95
C LEU A 27 -1.60 -25.91 -1.64
N PRO A 28 -2.84 -25.91 -1.14
CA PRO A 28 -3.47 -24.68 -0.64
C PRO A 28 -2.71 -24.13 0.57
N MET A 29 -2.56 -22.83 0.62
CA MET A 29 -1.98 -22.11 1.76
C MET A 29 -2.68 -20.77 1.96
N PRO A 30 -2.57 -20.15 3.15
CA PRO A 30 -3.10 -18.81 3.37
C PRO A 30 -2.46 -17.80 2.40
N ARG A 31 -3.28 -17.14 1.61
CA ARG A 31 -2.87 -16.20 0.57
C ARG A 31 -3.65 -14.90 0.70
N MET A 32 -3.04 -13.83 0.22
CA MET A 32 -3.71 -12.56 0.05
C MET A 32 -4.94 -12.72 -0.87
N THR A 33 -6.01 -12.03 -0.54
CA THR A 33 -7.19 -11.79 -1.38
C THR A 33 -7.24 -10.31 -1.74
N ASN A 34 -8.41 -9.76 -2.05
CA ASN A 34 -8.54 -8.32 -2.22
C ASN A 34 -8.28 -7.62 -0.89
N THR A 35 -7.27 -6.75 -0.86
CA THR A 35 -6.86 -6.01 0.33
C THR A 35 -6.94 -4.53 0.04
N PHE A 36 -7.73 -3.80 0.80
CA PHE A 36 -7.94 -2.37 0.58
C PHE A 36 -8.11 -1.63 1.90
N MET A 37 -7.77 -0.35 1.88
CA MET A 37 -8.04 0.57 2.98
C MET A 37 -9.43 1.18 2.77
N LEU A 38 -10.25 1.22 3.82
CA LEU A 38 -11.54 1.90 3.76
C LEU A 38 -11.33 3.42 3.64
N GLY A 39 -12.28 4.08 2.97
CA GLY A 39 -12.30 5.54 2.91
C GLY A 39 -12.50 6.17 4.30
N GLY A 40 -11.92 7.35 4.47
CA GLY A 40 -12.12 8.22 5.61
C GLY A 40 -13.12 9.34 5.29
N ASP A 41 -13.06 10.43 6.07
CA ASP A 41 -14.02 11.53 5.99
C ASP A 41 -13.51 12.75 5.23
N SER A 42 -12.21 12.82 4.92
CA SER A 42 -11.59 13.97 4.24
C SER A 42 -11.84 13.94 2.73
N ASN A 43 -11.79 15.11 2.10
CA ASN A 43 -11.67 15.21 0.65
C ASN A 43 -10.20 15.10 0.22
N ALA A 44 -9.93 14.52 -0.95
CA ALA A 44 -8.58 14.46 -1.49
C ALA A 44 -7.95 15.86 -1.69
N GLU A 45 -8.75 16.85 -2.12
CA GLU A 45 -8.31 18.23 -2.25
C GLU A 45 -7.91 18.85 -0.91
N GLU A 46 -8.68 18.62 0.16
CA GLU A 46 -8.36 19.09 1.51
C GLU A 46 -7.03 18.52 2.01
N ILE A 47 -6.75 17.25 1.68
CA ILE A 47 -5.48 16.62 2.01
C ILE A 47 -4.33 17.35 1.32
N ILE A 48 -4.44 17.61 0.02
CA ILE A 48 -3.42 18.32 -0.76
C ILE A 48 -3.22 19.74 -0.22
N ASP A 49 -4.29 20.48 0.03
CA ASP A 49 -4.25 21.83 0.57
C ASP A 49 -3.58 21.92 1.95
N SER A 50 -3.66 20.85 2.75
CA SER A 50 -3.03 20.77 4.07
C SER A 50 -1.51 20.61 4.03
N VAL A 51 -0.93 20.28 2.88
CA VAL A 51 0.52 20.01 2.72
C VAL A 51 1.26 21.29 2.36
N LYS A 52 2.12 21.76 3.25
CA LYS A 52 2.97 22.95 2.97
C LYS A 52 4.09 22.62 2.00
N ASP A 53 4.75 21.52 2.22
CA ASP A 53 5.87 21.01 1.43
C ASP A 53 5.84 19.47 1.48
N GLY A 54 5.75 18.83 0.32
CA GLY A 54 5.60 17.39 0.24
C GLY A 54 5.60 16.83 -1.18
N ILE A 55 5.21 15.58 -1.28
CA ILE A 55 5.15 14.86 -2.55
C ILE A 55 3.79 14.18 -2.68
N TYR A 56 3.19 14.34 -3.84
CA TYR A 56 2.01 13.59 -4.26
C TYR A 56 2.45 12.43 -5.14
N ALA A 57 2.46 11.22 -4.59
CA ALA A 57 2.73 9.98 -5.31
C ALA A 57 1.41 9.44 -5.86
N VAL A 58 1.27 9.45 -7.18
CA VAL A 58 0.04 9.04 -7.87
C VAL A 58 0.04 7.54 -8.14
N ASN A 59 1.17 7.03 -8.61
CA ASN A 59 1.26 5.63 -9.02
C ASN A 59 2.67 5.06 -8.79
N PHE A 60 2.78 3.74 -8.74
CA PHE A 60 4.02 3.03 -8.47
C PHE A 60 4.32 2.01 -9.56
N SER A 61 5.59 1.90 -9.95
CA SER A 61 6.07 0.95 -10.96
C SER A 61 6.51 -0.38 -10.38
N GLY A 62 6.78 -0.43 -9.09
CA GLY A 62 7.20 -1.64 -8.39
C GLY A 62 7.91 -1.35 -7.09
N GLY A 63 8.24 -2.41 -6.36
CA GLY A 63 8.93 -2.32 -5.10
C GLY A 63 9.13 -3.68 -4.45
N GLN A 64 9.71 -3.65 -3.27
CA GLN A 64 9.99 -4.84 -2.47
C GLN A 64 9.58 -4.59 -1.02
N VAL A 65 9.13 -5.66 -0.37
CA VAL A 65 8.85 -5.68 1.06
C VAL A 65 9.59 -6.85 1.68
N ASP A 66 10.38 -6.58 2.71
CA ASP A 66 10.86 -7.62 3.61
C ASP A 66 9.72 -7.97 4.58
N ILE A 67 9.11 -9.12 4.37
CA ILE A 67 7.96 -9.56 5.16
C ILE A 67 8.31 -9.87 6.62
N THR A 68 9.58 -10.01 6.96
CA THR A 68 10.05 -10.28 8.32
C THR A 68 10.21 -9.00 9.13
N SER A 69 10.89 -8.01 8.56
CA SER A 69 11.12 -6.71 9.21
C SER A 69 10.01 -5.70 8.95
N GLY A 70 9.21 -5.88 7.88
CA GLY A 70 8.23 -4.92 7.42
C GLY A 70 8.83 -3.73 6.66
N GLN A 71 10.13 -3.74 6.38
CA GLN A 71 10.77 -2.71 5.58
C GLN A 71 10.32 -2.80 4.12
N PHE A 72 10.12 -1.66 3.50
CA PHE A 72 9.73 -1.58 2.10
C PHE A 72 10.47 -0.47 1.35
N VAL A 73 10.58 -0.67 0.05
CA VAL A 73 11.06 0.30 -0.93
C VAL A 73 10.14 0.25 -2.15
N PHE A 74 9.49 1.36 -2.49
CA PHE A 74 8.61 1.46 -3.66
C PHE A 74 9.01 2.64 -4.54
N THR A 75 9.16 2.41 -5.83
CA THR A 75 9.46 3.45 -6.82
C THR A 75 8.16 3.97 -7.44
N ALA A 76 7.97 5.28 -7.41
CA ALA A 76 6.84 5.90 -8.08
C ALA A 76 7.07 5.95 -9.60
N SER A 77 6.05 5.59 -10.35
CA SER A 77 5.98 5.83 -11.81
C SER A 77 5.47 7.25 -12.10
N GLU A 78 4.72 7.83 -11.18
CA GLU A 78 4.16 9.17 -11.30
C GLU A 78 4.14 9.84 -9.93
N ALA A 79 4.81 11.00 -9.81
CA ALA A 79 4.84 11.80 -8.60
C ALA A 79 5.02 13.28 -8.92
N TYR A 80 4.53 14.14 -8.05
CA TYR A 80 4.55 15.60 -8.17
C TYR A 80 4.99 16.25 -6.86
N ARG A 81 5.65 17.40 -6.96
CA ARG A 81 5.90 18.27 -5.80
C ARG A 81 4.61 18.92 -5.34
N ILE A 82 4.42 19.01 -4.03
CA ILE A 82 3.40 19.89 -3.43
C ILE A 82 4.11 21.04 -2.72
N GLU A 83 3.70 22.27 -3.02
CA GLU A 83 4.17 23.47 -2.34
C GLU A 83 2.97 24.35 -1.98
N SER A 84 2.84 24.68 -0.70
CA SER A 84 1.78 25.52 -0.17
C SER A 84 0.37 25.07 -0.63
N GLY A 85 0.09 23.77 -0.50
CA GLY A 85 -1.20 23.17 -0.86
C GLY A 85 -1.44 23.00 -2.37
N LYS A 86 -0.43 23.19 -3.21
CA LYS A 86 -0.60 23.12 -4.67
C LYS A 86 0.34 22.11 -5.32
N ILE A 87 -0.20 21.27 -6.17
CA ILE A 87 0.59 20.37 -7.02
C ILE A 87 1.40 21.20 -8.01
N LYS A 88 2.68 20.93 -8.09
CA LYS A 88 3.69 21.61 -8.90
C LYS A 88 4.30 20.67 -9.94
N ASN A 89 5.59 20.78 -10.14
CA ASN A 89 6.33 20.06 -11.16
C ASN A 89 6.36 18.53 -10.89
N PRO A 90 6.38 17.70 -11.93
CA PRO A 90 6.61 16.28 -11.79
C PRO A 90 8.01 15.98 -11.24
N ILE A 91 8.11 14.90 -10.47
CA ILE A 91 9.37 14.41 -9.89
C ILE A 91 9.72 13.09 -10.57
N LYS A 92 10.95 12.96 -11.04
CA LYS A 92 11.44 11.74 -11.66
C LYS A 92 12.22 10.88 -10.65
N GLY A 93 11.98 9.57 -10.69
CA GLY A 93 12.77 8.59 -9.93
C GLY A 93 12.54 8.63 -8.41
N MET A 94 11.40 9.14 -7.97
CA MET A 94 11.05 9.17 -6.56
C MET A 94 10.85 7.74 -6.00
N THR A 95 11.41 7.50 -4.84
CA THR A 95 11.30 6.22 -4.12
C THR A 95 10.84 6.45 -2.70
N LEU A 96 9.80 5.74 -2.26
CA LEU A 96 9.37 5.72 -0.87
C LEU A 96 10.08 4.60 -0.12
N ILE A 97 10.62 4.91 1.05
CA ILE A 97 11.33 3.97 1.92
C ILE A 97 10.71 4.05 3.32
N GLY A 98 10.35 2.91 3.88
CA GLY A 98 9.76 2.90 5.20
C GLY A 98 9.62 1.51 5.80
N ASN A 99 8.96 1.49 6.96
CA ASN A 99 8.54 0.27 7.64
C ASN A 99 7.01 0.30 7.74
N GLY A 100 6.32 -0.74 7.29
CA GLY A 100 4.87 -0.77 7.19
C GLY A 100 4.15 -0.36 8.48
N PRO A 101 4.39 -1.03 9.62
CA PRO A 101 3.81 -0.65 10.91
C PRO A 101 4.08 0.79 11.35
N ASP A 102 5.26 1.33 11.06
CA ASP A 102 5.61 2.70 11.47
C ASP A 102 4.96 3.74 10.56
N VAL A 103 4.92 3.49 9.25
CA VAL A 103 4.24 4.37 8.29
C VAL A 103 2.74 4.44 8.55
N LEU A 104 2.11 3.31 8.87
CA LEU A 104 0.69 3.30 9.21
C LEU A 104 0.34 4.15 10.44
N LYS A 105 1.26 4.29 11.41
CA LYS A 105 1.07 5.19 12.56
C LYS A 105 1.17 6.67 12.21
N LYS A 106 1.76 6.99 11.06
CA LYS A 106 1.98 8.35 10.56
C LYS A 106 0.91 8.80 9.57
N VAL A 107 -0.09 7.95 9.29
CA VAL A 107 -1.25 8.35 8.50
C VAL A 107 -2.08 9.34 9.31
N SER A 108 -2.10 10.60 8.87
CA SER A 108 -2.78 11.70 9.57
C SER A 108 -4.13 12.09 8.96
N MET A 109 -4.33 11.82 7.66
CA MET A 109 -5.61 12.05 6.98
C MET A 109 -5.89 10.94 5.97
N VAL A 110 -7.17 10.59 5.81
CA VAL A 110 -7.65 9.58 4.86
C VAL A 110 -8.86 10.15 4.13
N ALA A 111 -8.82 10.13 2.81
CA ALA A 111 -9.89 10.66 1.98
C ALA A 111 -11.05 9.66 1.79
N ASN A 112 -12.16 10.16 1.26
CA ASN A 112 -13.38 9.39 0.97
C ASN A 112 -13.42 8.83 -0.47
N ASP A 113 -12.34 8.94 -1.22
CA ASP A 113 -12.19 8.57 -2.64
C ASP A 113 -11.65 7.14 -2.85
N MET A 114 -11.90 6.22 -1.90
CA MET A 114 -11.42 4.84 -2.01
C MET A 114 -11.79 4.22 -3.36
N LYS A 115 -10.79 3.72 -4.05
CA LYS A 115 -10.93 3.02 -5.32
C LYS A 115 -10.06 1.75 -5.31
N LEU A 116 -10.59 0.69 -5.92
CA LEU A 116 -9.78 -0.47 -6.25
C LEU A 116 -8.91 -0.14 -7.46
N ASP A 117 -7.67 -0.62 -7.45
CA ASP A 117 -6.78 -0.53 -8.60
C ASP A 117 -7.36 -1.35 -9.76
N ASP A 118 -7.34 -0.79 -10.96
CA ASP A 118 -7.86 -1.44 -12.17
C ASP A 118 -6.92 -2.55 -12.70
N GLY A 119 -5.69 -2.60 -12.17
CA GLY A 119 -4.70 -3.63 -12.47
C GLY A 119 -4.92 -4.91 -11.67
N VAL A 120 -4.16 -5.94 -12.04
CA VAL A 120 -4.13 -7.22 -11.31
C VAL A 120 -2.82 -7.31 -10.54
N GLY A 121 -2.92 -7.29 -9.22
CA GLY A 121 -1.80 -7.60 -8.35
C GLY A 121 -1.52 -9.10 -8.29
N THR A 122 -0.31 -9.47 -7.94
CA THR A 122 0.10 -10.86 -7.78
C THR A 122 0.64 -11.11 -6.39
N CYS A 123 0.08 -12.09 -5.69
CA CYS A 123 0.61 -12.60 -4.44
C CYS A 123 1.50 -13.80 -4.73
N GLY A 124 2.84 -13.61 -4.65
CA GLY A 124 3.82 -14.71 -4.74
C GLY A 124 4.11 -15.30 -3.35
N LYS A 125 4.07 -16.62 -3.22
CA LYS A 125 4.43 -17.34 -1.99
C LYS A 125 4.81 -18.78 -2.32
N GLU A 126 6.00 -19.20 -1.87
CA GLU A 126 6.51 -20.56 -2.07
C GLU A 126 6.40 -21.06 -3.52
N GLY A 127 6.83 -20.21 -4.46
CA GLY A 127 6.82 -20.52 -5.89
C GLY A 127 5.44 -20.53 -6.55
N GLN A 128 4.37 -20.18 -5.82
CA GLN A 128 3.02 -20.07 -6.35
C GLN A 128 2.60 -18.62 -6.51
N SER A 129 1.89 -18.30 -7.58
CA SER A 129 1.32 -16.98 -7.88
C SER A 129 -0.20 -17.04 -7.93
N VAL A 130 -0.86 -16.12 -7.23
CA VAL A 130 -2.33 -15.98 -7.32
C VAL A 130 -2.71 -14.52 -7.53
N PRO A 131 -3.74 -14.24 -8.34
CA PRO A 131 -4.18 -12.87 -8.58
C PRO A 131 -4.84 -12.29 -7.33
N VAL A 132 -4.60 -11.01 -7.09
CA VAL A 132 -5.18 -10.24 -5.99
C VAL A 132 -5.57 -8.84 -6.45
N GLY A 133 -6.57 -8.26 -5.80
CA GLY A 133 -6.92 -6.85 -5.93
C GLY A 133 -6.38 -6.05 -4.76
N VAL A 134 -6.03 -4.81 -5.01
CA VAL A 134 -5.64 -3.83 -3.99
C VAL A 134 -6.42 -2.55 -4.18
N GLY A 135 -6.52 -1.75 -3.14
CA GLY A 135 -7.20 -0.45 -3.23
C GLY A 135 -6.89 0.41 -2.02
N GLN A 136 -6.96 1.70 -2.23
CA GLN A 136 -6.84 2.67 -1.15
C GLN A 136 -7.44 4.01 -1.57
N PRO A 137 -7.81 4.85 -0.59
CA PRO A 137 -8.12 6.25 -0.82
C PRO A 137 -6.83 7.08 -0.90
N THR A 138 -6.94 8.33 -1.29
CA THR A 138 -5.89 9.32 -1.06
C THR A 138 -5.63 9.44 0.44
N LEU A 139 -4.36 9.39 0.84
CA LEU A 139 -3.98 9.50 2.25
C LEU A 139 -2.75 10.37 2.44
N LYS A 140 -2.69 11.03 3.58
CA LYS A 140 -1.52 11.80 4.01
C LYS A 140 -0.71 11.00 5.00
N ILE A 141 0.57 10.89 4.72
CA ILE A 141 1.55 10.25 5.59
C ILE A 141 2.58 11.31 5.98
N ASP A 142 2.74 11.52 7.26
CA ASP A 142 3.72 12.47 7.78
C ASP A 142 5.08 11.77 7.94
N ASP A 143 6.17 12.49 7.61
CA ASP A 143 7.57 12.04 7.84
C ASP A 143 7.93 10.66 7.27
N ILE A 144 7.60 10.42 6.02
CA ILE A 144 8.11 9.25 5.28
C ILE A 144 9.43 9.59 4.59
N THR A 145 10.36 8.64 4.58
CA THR A 145 11.63 8.81 3.86
C THR A 145 11.41 8.71 2.36
N VAL A 146 11.89 9.73 1.65
CA VAL A 146 11.88 9.79 0.20
C VAL A 146 13.32 9.76 -0.31
N GLY A 147 13.62 8.81 -1.18
CA GLY A 147 14.86 8.75 -1.97
C GLY A 147 14.59 9.23 -3.39
N GLY A 148 15.63 9.66 -4.08
CA GLY A 148 15.60 10.11 -5.46
C GLY A 148 16.73 11.08 -5.75
N THR A 149 17.01 11.31 -7.01
CA THR A 149 17.95 12.35 -7.46
C THR A 149 17.16 13.61 -7.82
N GLU A 150 17.56 14.74 -7.29
CA GLU A 150 17.17 16.04 -7.86
C GLU A 150 17.69 16.11 -9.29
N VAL A 151 16.86 16.48 -10.24
CA VAL A 151 17.22 16.73 -11.63
C VAL A 151 17.32 18.22 -11.83
#